data_11e8c7673cf2d0f354d2290a9b688e2c
#
_entry.id   11e8c7673cf2d0f354d2290a9b688e2c
#
_cell.length_a   1.000
_cell.length_b   1.000
_cell.length_c   1.000
_cell.angle_alpha   90.00
_cell.angle_beta   90.00
_cell.angle_gamma   90.00
#
_symmetry.space_group_name_H-M   'P 1'
#
loop_
_entity.id
_entity.type
_entity.pdbx_description
1 polymer ?
#
loop_
_entity_poly.entity_id
_entity_poly.type
_entity_poly.pdbx_seq_one_letter_code
_entity_poly.pdbx_strand_id
1 'polypeptide(L)'
;MLTADYDKLGLHDGETMLDLGCGFGRHAFEAARRGAVVVALDAGHDEVEGVFAMFAAMVAAGELSSETSHTATVQGDALHLPFADATFDRVICSEVLEHIPDDVGAMEELVRVLRPGGTMAVTVPRFGPELINWALSDEYHNVPGGHIRIYRRSVLESRLRSAGLTVKGHHYAHGLHSPYWWIKCLVGTTNETNAVVKAYHRLLVWEIMKKPLVLRLADKVFSPLMGKSIVVYLTKPGPR
;
A
#
# COMPACT_ATOMS: atom_id res chain seq x y z
N MET A 1 -2.76 6.33 -7.03
CA MET A 1 -2.41 7.31 -5.98
C MET A 1 -1.54 6.63 -4.94
N LEU A 2 -0.46 7.28 -4.48
CA LEU A 2 0.45 6.72 -3.48
C LEU A 2 -0.16 6.85 -2.07
N THR A 3 -0.06 5.78 -1.28
CA THR A 3 -0.47 5.79 0.13
C THR A 3 0.71 6.10 1.04
N ALA A 4 1.86 5.44 0.80
CA ALA A 4 3.09 5.71 1.52
C ALA A 4 3.78 6.99 1.02
N ASP A 5 4.35 7.74 1.95
CA ASP A 5 5.20 8.90 1.71
C ASP A 5 6.67 8.44 1.65
N TYR A 6 7.29 8.57 0.49
CA TYR A 6 8.64 8.08 0.24
C TYR A 6 9.73 8.87 0.97
N ASP A 7 9.47 10.14 1.30
CA ASP A 7 10.42 10.96 2.07
C ASP A 7 10.45 10.46 3.53
N LYS A 8 9.29 10.04 4.07
CA LYS A 8 9.23 9.40 5.39
C LYS A 8 9.76 7.98 5.39
N LEU A 9 9.62 7.25 4.29
CA LEU A 9 10.23 5.94 4.10
C LEU A 9 11.75 6.06 4.01
N GLY A 10 12.27 7.19 3.51
CA GLY A 10 13.70 7.46 3.34
C GLY A 10 14.33 6.63 2.22
N LEU A 11 13.58 6.42 1.12
CA LEU A 11 14.11 5.72 -0.05
C LEU A 11 15.08 6.61 -0.82
N HIS A 12 16.26 6.07 -1.11
CA HIS A 12 17.29 6.72 -1.90
C HIS A 12 17.58 5.96 -3.21
N ASP A 13 18.19 6.65 -4.15
CA ASP A 13 18.65 6.06 -5.41
C ASP A 13 19.62 4.89 -5.16
N GLY A 14 19.45 3.81 -5.93
CA GLY A 14 20.25 2.59 -5.82
C GLY A 14 19.88 1.66 -4.65
N GLU A 15 19.00 2.05 -3.73
CA GLU A 15 18.57 1.16 -2.64
C GLU A 15 17.62 0.07 -3.15
N THR A 16 17.66 -1.10 -2.48
CA THR A 16 16.75 -2.22 -2.77
C THR A 16 15.43 -2.06 -2.04
N MET A 17 14.31 -2.18 -2.77
CA MET A 17 12.98 -2.07 -2.20
C MET A 17 12.08 -3.25 -2.59
N LEU A 18 11.40 -3.83 -1.60
CA LEU A 18 10.30 -4.77 -1.78
C LEU A 18 8.96 -4.04 -1.70
N ASP A 19 8.11 -4.21 -2.72
CA ASP A 19 6.68 -3.88 -2.68
C ASP A 19 5.91 -5.20 -2.52
N LEU A 20 5.51 -5.52 -1.28
CA LEU A 20 4.76 -6.74 -0.97
C LEU A 20 3.26 -6.51 -1.13
N GLY A 21 2.61 -7.39 -1.89
CA GLY A 21 1.23 -7.21 -2.33
C GLY A 21 1.14 -6.01 -3.26
N CYS A 22 1.96 -6.02 -4.30
CA CYS A 22 2.15 -4.87 -5.19
C CYS A 22 0.88 -4.51 -5.98
N GLY A 23 -0.07 -5.46 -6.14
CA GLY A 23 -1.27 -5.28 -6.95
C GLY A 23 -0.90 -4.76 -8.33
N PHE A 24 -1.49 -3.64 -8.72
CA PHE A 24 -1.18 -2.99 -10.02
C PHE A 24 0.07 -2.10 -9.99
N GLY A 25 1.01 -2.29 -9.05
CA GLY A 25 2.36 -1.75 -9.06
C GLY A 25 2.53 -0.28 -8.70
N ARG A 26 1.52 0.38 -8.13
CA ARG A 26 1.56 1.84 -7.86
C ARG A 26 2.78 2.29 -7.05
N HIS A 27 3.19 1.51 -6.05
CA HIS A 27 4.36 1.79 -5.24
C HIS A 27 5.65 1.34 -5.92
N ALA A 28 5.65 0.17 -6.57
CA ALA A 28 6.78 -0.34 -7.32
C ALA A 28 7.21 0.64 -8.44
N PHE A 29 6.26 1.20 -9.20
CA PHE A 29 6.58 2.16 -10.28
C PHE A 29 7.16 3.47 -9.75
N GLU A 30 6.64 3.97 -8.64
CA GLU A 30 7.19 5.19 -8.02
C GLU A 30 8.60 4.95 -7.49
N ALA A 31 8.86 3.80 -6.87
CA ALA A 31 10.20 3.45 -6.39
C ALA A 31 11.20 3.36 -7.56
N ALA A 32 10.81 2.72 -8.65
CA ALA A 32 11.64 2.63 -9.85
C ALA A 32 11.95 4.02 -10.45
N ARG A 33 10.97 4.95 -10.49
CA ARG A 33 11.21 6.34 -10.92
C ARG A 33 12.18 7.10 -10.01
N ARG A 34 12.31 6.66 -8.75
CA ARG A 34 13.26 7.22 -7.78
C ARG A 34 14.63 6.54 -7.83
N GLY A 35 14.86 5.65 -8.80
CA GLY A 35 16.13 4.98 -9.01
C GLY A 35 16.37 3.75 -8.12
N ALA A 36 15.37 3.28 -7.39
CA ALA A 36 15.52 2.09 -6.57
C ALA A 36 15.62 0.81 -7.41
N VAL A 37 16.31 -0.19 -6.87
CA VAL A 37 16.24 -1.59 -7.32
C VAL A 37 14.97 -2.19 -6.73
N VAL A 38 13.98 -2.47 -7.57
CA VAL A 38 12.63 -2.81 -7.11
C VAL A 38 12.30 -4.28 -7.34
N VAL A 39 11.80 -4.93 -6.30
CA VAL A 39 11.12 -6.22 -6.40
C VAL A 39 9.65 -6.00 -6.05
N ALA A 40 8.76 -6.25 -7.01
CA ALA A 40 7.33 -6.25 -6.82
C ALA A 40 6.85 -7.70 -6.65
N LEU A 41 6.25 -8.02 -5.50
CA LEU A 41 5.75 -9.36 -5.20
C LEU A 41 4.23 -9.31 -4.95
N ASP A 42 3.52 -10.24 -5.58
CA ASP A 42 2.09 -10.49 -5.32
C ASP A 42 1.78 -11.98 -5.37
N ALA A 43 0.69 -12.39 -4.75
CA ALA A 43 0.17 -13.76 -4.85
C ALA A 43 -0.57 -13.98 -6.17
N GLY A 44 -1.15 -12.93 -6.74
CA GLY A 44 -1.90 -12.95 -8.00
C GLY A 44 -0.99 -12.95 -9.22
N HIS A 45 -1.20 -13.92 -10.11
CA HIS A 45 -0.44 -14.05 -11.36
C HIS A 45 -0.65 -12.85 -12.29
N ASP A 46 -1.91 -12.43 -12.46
CA ASP A 46 -2.28 -11.34 -13.36
C ASP A 46 -1.70 -10.00 -12.91
N GLU A 47 -1.62 -9.77 -11.59
CA GLU A 47 -0.98 -8.60 -10.99
C GLU A 47 0.51 -8.56 -11.32
N VAL A 48 1.19 -9.69 -11.14
CA VAL A 48 2.63 -9.83 -11.41
C VAL A 48 2.94 -9.62 -12.89
N GLU A 49 2.17 -10.24 -13.80
CA GLU A 49 2.31 -10.04 -15.24
C GLU A 49 2.03 -8.59 -15.65
N GLY A 50 0.97 -7.99 -15.10
CA GLY A 50 0.63 -6.59 -15.38
C GLY A 50 1.73 -5.62 -14.96
N VAL A 51 2.33 -5.84 -13.79
CA VAL A 51 3.46 -5.02 -13.30
C VAL A 51 4.70 -5.23 -14.16
N PHE A 52 5.01 -6.46 -14.56
CA PHE A 52 6.12 -6.75 -15.47
C PHE A 52 5.97 -6.03 -16.81
N ALA A 53 4.79 -6.16 -17.43
CA ALA A 53 4.49 -5.48 -18.70
C ALA A 53 4.60 -3.95 -18.59
N MET A 54 4.15 -3.38 -17.46
CA MET A 54 4.24 -1.94 -17.21
C MET A 54 5.69 -1.48 -17.04
N PHE A 55 6.55 -2.22 -16.33
CA PHE A 55 7.98 -1.89 -16.23
C PHE A 55 8.63 -1.88 -17.62
N ALA A 56 8.35 -2.88 -18.46
CA ALA A 56 8.83 -2.91 -19.83
C ALA A 56 8.34 -1.69 -20.66
N ALA A 57 7.07 -1.30 -20.50
CA ALA A 57 6.51 -0.12 -21.14
C ALA A 57 7.16 1.19 -20.66
N MET A 58 7.48 1.31 -19.37
CA MET A 58 8.16 2.48 -18.79
C MET A 58 9.59 2.61 -19.37
N VAL A 59 10.31 1.49 -19.53
CA VAL A 59 11.63 1.48 -20.21
C VAL A 59 11.49 1.90 -21.66
N ALA A 60 10.53 1.33 -22.40
CA ALA A 60 10.29 1.66 -23.81
C ALA A 60 9.87 3.13 -24.01
N ALA A 61 9.18 3.72 -23.04
CA ALA A 61 8.79 5.13 -23.03
C ALA A 61 9.92 6.09 -22.59
N GLY A 62 11.07 5.56 -22.14
CA GLY A 62 12.18 6.35 -21.62
C GLY A 62 11.94 6.95 -20.22
N GLU A 63 10.91 6.46 -19.50
CA GLU A 63 10.69 6.84 -18.10
C GLU A 63 11.71 6.18 -17.16
N LEU A 64 12.17 4.99 -17.52
CA LEU A 64 13.21 4.24 -16.82
C LEU A 64 14.38 3.96 -17.76
N SER A 65 15.60 4.01 -17.22
CA SER A 65 16.79 3.64 -17.98
C SER A 65 16.91 2.13 -18.08
N SER A 66 17.14 1.60 -19.28
CA SER A 66 17.40 0.17 -19.49
C SER A 66 18.73 -0.30 -18.90
N GLU A 67 19.66 0.62 -18.64
CA GLU A 67 21.01 0.30 -18.13
C GLU A 67 21.11 0.36 -16.61
N THR A 68 20.32 1.27 -15.98
CA THR A 68 20.42 1.55 -14.53
C THR A 68 19.19 1.14 -13.74
N SER A 69 18.06 0.89 -14.39
CA SER A 69 16.85 0.48 -13.69
C SER A 69 16.80 -1.04 -13.54
N HIS A 70 16.85 -1.50 -12.30
CA HIS A 70 16.74 -2.91 -11.96
C HIS A 70 15.38 -3.17 -11.32
N THR A 71 14.49 -3.82 -12.07
CA THR A 71 13.14 -4.16 -11.62
C THR A 71 12.89 -5.65 -11.82
N ALA A 72 12.24 -6.28 -10.84
CA ALA A 72 11.81 -7.66 -10.92
C ALA A 72 10.37 -7.81 -10.41
N THR A 73 9.67 -8.78 -10.93
CA THR A 73 8.36 -9.20 -10.43
C THR A 73 8.43 -10.66 -9.99
N VAL A 74 7.77 -10.97 -8.88
CA VAL A 74 7.80 -12.30 -8.27
C VAL A 74 6.39 -12.69 -7.85
N GLN A 75 5.89 -13.83 -8.30
CA GLN A 75 4.70 -14.41 -7.72
C GLN A 75 5.11 -15.17 -6.45
N GLY A 76 4.47 -14.87 -5.31
CA GLY A 76 4.87 -15.47 -4.04
C GLY A 76 3.87 -15.28 -2.92
N ASP A 77 4.12 -16.03 -1.83
CA ASP A 77 3.34 -15.98 -0.60
C ASP A 77 4.02 -15.09 0.44
N ALA A 78 3.26 -14.18 1.04
CA ALA A 78 3.74 -13.29 2.10
C ALA A 78 4.21 -14.04 3.37
N LEU A 79 3.76 -15.29 3.56
CA LEU A 79 4.17 -16.15 4.68
C LEU A 79 5.49 -16.90 4.41
N HIS A 80 5.96 -16.93 3.16
CA HIS A 80 7.17 -17.64 2.75
C HIS A 80 7.88 -16.87 1.64
N LEU A 81 8.48 -15.73 1.99
CA LEU A 81 9.13 -14.86 1.01
C LEU A 81 10.40 -15.52 0.44
N PRO A 82 10.54 -15.64 -0.89
CA PRO A 82 11.66 -16.35 -1.54
C PRO A 82 12.95 -15.51 -1.56
N PHE A 83 13.24 -14.81 -0.48
CA PHE A 83 14.40 -13.95 -0.35
C PHE A 83 15.23 -14.33 0.88
N ALA A 84 16.52 -14.11 0.82
CA ALA A 84 17.41 -14.27 1.98
C ALA A 84 17.10 -13.21 3.07
N ASP A 85 17.57 -13.47 4.29
CA ASP A 85 17.49 -12.52 5.39
C ASP A 85 18.22 -11.22 5.02
N ALA A 86 17.68 -10.09 5.48
CA ALA A 86 18.31 -8.79 5.33
C ALA A 86 18.62 -8.39 3.86
N THR A 87 17.75 -8.77 2.92
CA THR A 87 17.91 -8.48 1.48
C THR A 87 17.56 -7.02 1.14
N PHE A 88 16.55 -6.44 1.77
CA PHE A 88 15.99 -5.16 1.36
C PHE A 88 16.34 -4.01 2.29
N ASP A 89 16.65 -2.86 1.71
CA ASP A 89 16.82 -1.58 2.40
C ASP A 89 15.49 -1.02 2.86
N ARG A 90 14.48 -1.13 2.00
CA ARG A 90 13.15 -0.61 2.18
C ARG A 90 12.11 -1.67 1.86
N VAL A 91 11.00 -1.62 2.60
CA VAL A 91 9.86 -2.49 2.35
C VAL A 91 8.58 -1.64 2.40
N ILE A 92 7.69 -1.86 1.44
CA ILE A 92 6.30 -1.39 1.50
C ILE A 92 5.40 -2.63 1.54
N CYS A 93 4.44 -2.63 2.47
CA CYS A 93 3.35 -3.59 2.55
C CYS A 93 2.05 -2.77 2.65
N SER A 94 1.34 -2.63 1.53
CA SER A 94 0.26 -1.66 1.41
C SER A 94 -1.08 -2.31 1.15
N GLU A 95 -2.00 -2.27 2.13
CA GLU A 95 -3.34 -2.87 2.07
C GLU A 95 -3.27 -4.39 1.78
N VAL A 96 -2.51 -5.12 2.61
CA VAL A 96 -2.25 -6.56 2.47
C VAL A 96 -2.57 -7.33 3.74
N LEU A 97 -2.11 -6.84 4.91
CA LEU A 97 -2.20 -7.60 6.17
C LEU A 97 -3.64 -7.88 6.62
N GLU A 98 -4.59 -7.04 6.22
CA GLU A 98 -6.02 -7.23 6.48
C GLU A 98 -6.63 -8.44 5.75
N HIS A 99 -5.95 -8.98 4.74
CA HIS A 99 -6.37 -10.15 3.96
C HIS A 99 -5.72 -11.46 4.42
N ILE A 100 -4.58 -11.39 5.13
CA ILE A 100 -3.78 -12.58 5.49
C ILE A 100 -4.25 -13.13 6.84
N PRO A 101 -4.72 -14.39 6.94
CA PRO A 101 -5.12 -15.01 8.21
C PRO A 101 -4.02 -14.97 9.27
N ASP A 102 -2.81 -15.39 8.94
CA ASP A 102 -1.62 -15.29 9.79
C ASP A 102 -0.82 -14.01 9.49
N ASP A 103 -1.35 -12.87 9.90
CA ASP A 103 -0.70 -11.58 9.72
C ASP A 103 0.58 -11.44 10.56
N VAL A 104 0.70 -12.17 11.64
CA VAL A 104 1.91 -12.17 12.47
C VAL A 104 3.05 -12.86 11.74
N GLY A 105 2.81 -14.05 11.15
CA GLY A 105 3.80 -14.74 10.33
C GLY A 105 4.25 -13.89 9.13
N ALA A 106 3.31 -13.19 8.47
CA ALA A 106 3.67 -12.26 7.39
C ALA A 106 4.53 -11.08 7.89
N MET A 107 4.23 -10.52 9.08
CA MET A 107 5.07 -9.48 9.69
C MET A 107 6.48 -9.98 10.03
N GLU A 108 6.61 -11.21 10.51
CA GLU A 108 7.91 -11.85 10.81
C GLU A 108 8.74 -12.02 9.52
N GLU A 109 8.14 -12.46 8.42
CA GLU A 109 8.79 -12.56 7.11
C GLU A 109 9.24 -11.19 6.59
N LEU A 110 8.39 -10.17 6.69
CA LEU A 110 8.76 -8.79 6.35
C LEU A 110 9.97 -8.30 7.16
N VAL A 111 9.99 -8.60 8.46
CA VAL A 111 11.13 -8.27 9.33
C VAL A 111 12.35 -9.07 8.95
N ARG A 112 12.22 -10.35 8.63
CA ARG A 112 13.33 -11.20 8.23
C ARG A 112 14.05 -10.64 7.01
N VAL A 113 13.31 -10.30 5.96
CA VAL A 113 13.89 -9.81 4.69
C VAL A 113 14.37 -8.36 4.75
N LEU A 114 13.88 -7.55 5.69
CA LEU A 114 14.34 -6.18 5.90
C LEU A 114 15.71 -6.20 6.60
N ARG A 115 16.69 -5.46 6.09
CA ARG A 115 18.02 -5.39 6.70
C ARG A 115 18.00 -4.59 8.03
N PRO A 116 18.90 -4.85 8.95
CA PRO A 116 19.12 -4.01 10.13
C PRO A 116 19.35 -2.55 9.72
N GLY A 117 18.68 -1.60 10.37
CA GLY A 117 18.68 -0.19 10.00
C GLY A 117 17.75 0.18 8.83
N GLY A 118 17.20 -0.80 8.14
CA GLY A 118 16.21 -0.60 7.07
C GLY A 118 14.89 -0.04 7.58
N THR A 119 14.11 0.55 6.67
CA THR A 119 12.80 1.15 6.98
C THR A 119 11.68 0.48 6.22
N MET A 120 10.49 0.50 6.83
CA MET A 120 9.28 -0.11 6.30
C MET A 120 8.10 0.84 6.41
N ALA A 121 7.21 0.81 5.41
CA ALA A 121 5.88 1.40 5.49
C ALA A 121 4.83 0.30 5.41
N VAL A 122 3.98 0.22 6.42
CA VAL A 122 2.83 -0.68 6.44
C VAL A 122 1.56 0.15 6.37
N THR A 123 0.66 -0.18 5.45
CA THR A 123 -0.65 0.48 5.36
C THR A 123 -1.78 -0.54 5.48
N VAL A 124 -2.84 -0.14 6.16
CA VAL A 124 -4.09 -0.90 6.27
C VAL A 124 -5.26 0.07 6.24
N PRO A 125 -6.50 -0.40 5.95
CA PRO A 125 -7.69 0.41 6.10
C PRO A 125 -7.80 0.98 7.52
N ARG A 126 -8.14 2.27 7.62
CA ARG A 126 -8.29 2.94 8.92
C ARG A 126 -9.55 2.47 9.61
N PHE A 127 -9.43 2.16 10.91
CA PHE A 127 -10.48 1.55 11.74
C PHE A 127 -11.85 2.21 11.61
N GLY A 128 -11.96 3.52 11.82
CA GLY A 128 -13.25 4.23 11.83
C GLY A 128 -13.96 4.22 10.46
N PRO A 129 -13.35 4.73 9.38
CA PRO A 129 -13.92 4.67 8.05
C PRO A 129 -14.26 3.26 7.58
N GLU A 130 -13.42 2.27 7.89
CA GLU A 130 -13.65 0.89 7.51
C GLU A 130 -14.81 0.26 8.29
N LEU A 131 -14.93 0.56 9.59
CA LEU A 131 -16.07 0.13 10.39
C LEU A 131 -17.40 0.66 9.85
N ILE A 132 -17.40 1.89 9.30
CA ILE A 132 -18.57 2.46 8.65
C ILE A 132 -18.93 1.66 7.39
N ASN A 133 -17.93 1.30 6.55
CA ASN A 133 -18.18 0.46 5.36
C ASN A 133 -18.82 -0.88 5.76
N TRP A 134 -18.29 -1.54 6.78
CA TRP A 134 -18.82 -2.82 7.28
C TRP A 134 -20.23 -2.69 7.86
N ALA A 135 -20.53 -1.59 8.54
CA ALA A 135 -21.87 -1.33 9.08
C ALA A 135 -22.89 -0.98 7.98
N LEU A 136 -22.45 -0.44 6.85
CA LEU A 136 -23.33 -0.02 5.74
C LEU A 136 -23.59 -1.14 4.73
N SER A 137 -22.67 -2.12 4.59
CA SER A 137 -22.80 -3.16 3.57
C SER A 137 -22.06 -4.44 3.96
N ASP A 138 -22.82 -5.51 4.15
CA ASP A 138 -22.26 -6.86 4.33
C ASP A 138 -21.55 -7.34 3.05
N GLU A 139 -22.03 -6.94 1.87
CA GLU A 139 -21.42 -7.28 0.58
C GLU A 139 -20.02 -6.68 0.41
N TYR A 140 -19.69 -5.61 1.15
CA TYR A 140 -18.41 -4.93 1.02
C TYR A 140 -17.23 -5.80 1.51
N HIS A 141 -17.43 -6.58 2.56
CA HIS A 141 -16.36 -7.38 3.19
C HIS A 141 -16.57 -8.89 3.05
N ASN A 142 -17.80 -9.37 2.86
CA ASN A 142 -18.11 -10.79 2.66
C ASN A 142 -17.94 -11.24 1.20
N VAL A 143 -16.79 -10.92 0.60
CA VAL A 143 -16.43 -11.34 -0.76
C VAL A 143 -15.12 -12.13 -0.71
N PRO A 144 -14.89 -13.08 -1.65
CA PRO A 144 -13.60 -13.75 -1.76
C PRO A 144 -12.45 -12.70 -1.87
N GLY A 145 -11.43 -12.85 -1.03
CA GLY A 145 -10.33 -11.87 -0.95
C GLY A 145 -10.68 -10.55 -0.26
N GLY A 146 -11.85 -10.43 0.37
CA GLY A 146 -12.23 -9.26 1.16
C GLY A 146 -11.43 -9.10 2.46
N HIS A 147 -11.64 -8.00 3.16
CA HIS A 147 -10.99 -7.74 4.42
C HIS A 147 -11.52 -8.68 5.50
N ILE A 148 -10.66 -9.50 6.10
CA ILE A 148 -11.03 -10.43 7.17
C ILE A 148 -10.88 -9.80 8.56
N ARG A 149 -10.29 -8.60 8.65
CA ARG A 149 -10.11 -7.84 9.90
C ARG A 149 -10.01 -6.35 9.68
N ILE A 150 -10.35 -5.60 10.73
CA ILE A 150 -10.12 -4.15 10.81
C ILE A 150 -9.12 -3.87 11.91
N TYR A 151 -8.01 -3.21 11.60
CA TYR A 151 -6.98 -2.88 12.57
C TYR A 151 -7.29 -1.60 13.34
N ARG A 152 -7.29 -1.70 14.69
CA ARG A 152 -7.02 -0.52 15.52
C ARG A 152 -5.52 -0.20 15.43
N ARG A 153 -5.17 1.09 15.30
CA ARG A 153 -3.77 1.50 15.21
C ARG A 153 -2.90 0.90 16.33
N SER A 154 -3.37 0.95 17.56
CA SER A 154 -2.63 0.41 18.71
C SER A 154 -2.33 -1.09 18.59
N VAL A 155 -3.26 -1.86 18.03
CA VAL A 155 -3.09 -3.31 17.80
C VAL A 155 -2.07 -3.55 16.69
N LEU A 156 -2.18 -2.84 15.55
CA LEU A 156 -1.22 -2.93 14.46
C LEU A 156 0.20 -2.59 14.93
N GLU A 157 0.36 -1.42 15.57
CA GLU A 157 1.65 -0.99 16.09
C GLU A 157 2.22 -1.95 17.16
N SER A 158 1.37 -2.54 18.00
CA SER A 158 1.80 -3.52 19.00
C SER A 158 2.35 -4.79 18.33
N ARG A 159 1.64 -5.34 17.33
CA ARG A 159 2.09 -6.52 16.58
C ARG A 159 3.41 -6.27 15.86
N LEU A 160 3.52 -5.13 15.17
CA LEU A 160 4.75 -4.74 14.47
C LEU A 160 5.94 -4.56 15.44
N ARG A 161 5.71 -4.00 16.65
CA ARG A 161 6.75 -3.95 17.68
C ARG A 161 7.12 -5.33 18.22
N SER A 162 6.14 -6.21 18.41
CA SER A 162 6.40 -7.59 18.82
C SER A 162 7.20 -8.40 17.82
N ALA A 163 7.04 -8.09 16.52
CA ALA A 163 7.87 -8.66 15.45
C ALA A 163 9.30 -8.07 15.39
N GLY A 164 9.64 -7.10 16.25
CA GLY A 164 11.00 -6.54 16.36
C GLY A 164 11.21 -5.18 15.69
N LEU A 165 10.14 -4.49 15.27
CA LEU A 165 10.23 -3.18 14.63
C LEU A 165 10.05 -2.03 15.64
N THR A 166 10.67 -0.90 15.33
CA THR A 166 10.46 0.37 16.06
C THR A 166 9.59 1.30 15.23
N VAL A 167 8.45 1.73 15.78
CA VAL A 167 7.56 2.70 15.14
C VAL A 167 8.19 4.09 15.16
N LYS A 168 8.31 4.72 14.01
CA LYS A 168 8.84 6.09 13.83
C LYS A 168 7.74 7.14 13.74
N GLY A 169 6.57 6.76 13.25
CA GLY A 169 5.44 7.66 13.10
C GLY A 169 4.34 7.06 12.25
N HIS A 170 3.30 7.84 12.04
CA HIS A 170 2.19 7.46 11.18
C HIS A 170 1.57 8.69 10.53
N HIS A 171 0.76 8.47 9.51
CA HIS A 171 -0.20 9.44 8.99
C HIS A 171 -1.43 8.74 8.44
N TYR A 172 -2.46 9.53 8.13
CA TYR A 172 -3.66 9.07 7.44
C TYR A 172 -3.66 9.58 6.02
N ALA A 173 -4.18 8.78 5.10
CA ALA A 173 -4.19 9.09 3.67
C ALA A 173 -5.59 8.90 3.08
N HIS A 174 -5.84 9.57 1.96
CA HIS A 174 -7.02 9.39 1.12
C HIS A 174 -8.32 9.82 1.80
N GLY A 175 -8.34 11.03 2.38
CA GLY A 175 -9.51 11.59 3.07
C GLY A 175 -10.73 11.73 2.18
N LEU A 176 -10.54 12.06 0.91
CA LEU A 176 -11.62 12.18 -0.07
C LEU A 176 -12.18 10.82 -0.55
N HIS A 177 -11.50 9.71 -0.25
CA HIS A 177 -11.93 8.38 -0.70
C HIS A 177 -12.94 7.71 0.23
N SER A 178 -12.93 7.99 1.54
CA SER A 178 -13.86 7.38 2.49
C SER A 178 -15.32 7.71 2.17
N PRO A 179 -15.72 8.97 1.90
CA PRO A 179 -17.12 9.27 1.55
C PRO A 179 -17.56 8.58 0.25
N TYR A 180 -16.68 8.40 -0.72
CA TYR A 180 -16.98 7.65 -1.93
C TYR A 180 -17.39 6.20 -1.61
N TRP A 181 -16.63 5.52 -0.76
CA TRP A 181 -16.93 4.14 -0.37
C TRP A 181 -18.18 4.05 0.48
N TRP A 182 -18.44 5.01 1.39
CA TRP A 182 -19.69 5.06 2.14
C TRP A 182 -20.91 5.19 1.24
N ILE A 183 -20.84 6.06 0.22
CA ILE A 183 -21.91 6.18 -0.77
C ILE A 183 -22.07 4.88 -1.56
N LYS A 184 -20.98 4.24 -1.99
CA LYS A 184 -21.04 2.93 -2.67
C LYS A 184 -21.68 1.86 -1.79
N CYS A 185 -21.33 1.78 -0.52
CA CYS A 185 -21.94 0.84 0.42
C CYS A 185 -23.46 1.09 0.59
N LEU A 186 -23.88 2.36 0.63
CA LEU A 186 -25.31 2.72 0.76
C LEU A 186 -26.17 2.39 -0.47
N VAL A 187 -25.60 2.54 -1.67
CA VAL A 187 -26.36 2.33 -2.93
C VAL A 187 -26.13 0.97 -3.58
N GLY A 188 -25.31 0.14 -2.97
CA GLY A 188 -24.84 -1.16 -3.50
C GLY A 188 -23.44 -1.07 -4.10
N THR A 189 -22.53 -1.92 -3.62
CA THR A 189 -21.09 -1.89 -3.97
C THR A 189 -20.84 -2.13 -5.46
N THR A 190 -21.74 -2.84 -6.14
CA THR A 190 -21.70 -3.15 -7.57
C THR A 190 -22.48 -2.17 -8.44
N ASN A 191 -23.22 -1.22 -7.82
CA ASN A 191 -24.07 -0.27 -8.56
C ASN A 191 -23.24 0.87 -9.15
N GLU A 192 -22.68 0.62 -10.33
CA GLU A 192 -21.95 1.64 -11.10
C GLU A 192 -22.83 2.60 -11.88
N THR A 193 -24.14 2.37 -11.95
CA THR A 193 -25.07 3.21 -12.71
C THR A 193 -25.54 4.44 -11.93
N ASN A 194 -25.41 4.45 -10.61
CA ASN A 194 -25.84 5.55 -9.75
C ASN A 194 -25.15 6.87 -10.10
N ALA A 195 -25.92 7.93 -10.31
CA ALA A 195 -25.43 9.24 -10.77
C ALA A 195 -24.46 9.89 -9.76
N VAL A 196 -24.73 9.74 -8.45
CA VAL A 196 -23.88 10.31 -7.39
C VAL A 196 -22.54 9.58 -7.35
N VAL A 197 -22.54 8.24 -7.42
CA VAL A 197 -21.32 7.42 -7.48
C VAL A 197 -20.48 7.81 -8.70
N LYS A 198 -21.11 7.93 -9.89
CA LYS A 198 -20.42 8.35 -11.12
C LYS A 198 -19.81 9.76 -11.02
N ALA A 199 -20.55 10.70 -10.43
CA ALA A 199 -20.08 12.06 -10.28
C ALA A 199 -18.89 12.12 -9.31
N TYR A 200 -18.98 11.41 -8.18
CA TYR A 200 -17.90 11.35 -7.20
C TYR A 200 -16.67 10.59 -7.75
N HIS A 201 -16.89 9.48 -8.44
CA HIS A 201 -15.79 8.75 -9.11
C HIS A 201 -15.03 9.65 -10.09
N ARG A 202 -15.74 10.45 -10.92
CA ARG A 202 -15.10 11.42 -11.82
C ARG A 202 -14.28 12.47 -11.06
N LEU A 203 -14.73 12.91 -9.89
CA LEU A 203 -13.95 13.81 -9.02
C LEU A 203 -12.66 13.16 -8.55
N LEU A 204 -12.70 11.89 -8.10
CA LEU A 204 -11.51 11.16 -7.66
C LEU A 204 -10.55 10.87 -8.83
N VAL A 205 -11.08 10.51 -10.01
CA VAL A 205 -10.25 10.35 -11.22
C VAL A 205 -9.56 11.67 -11.57
N TRP A 206 -10.27 12.78 -11.52
CA TRP A 206 -9.69 14.11 -11.74
C TRP A 206 -8.61 14.46 -10.71
N GLU A 207 -8.85 14.14 -9.42
CA GLU A 207 -7.84 14.28 -8.37
C GLU A 207 -6.56 13.50 -8.69
N ILE A 208 -6.70 12.22 -9.06
CA ILE A 208 -5.56 11.33 -9.33
C ILE A 208 -4.78 11.78 -10.57
N MET A 209 -5.50 12.09 -11.66
CA MET A 209 -4.88 12.37 -12.96
C MET A 209 -4.30 13.77 -13.08
N LYS A 210 -4.97 14.77 -12.52
CA LYS A 210 -4.60 16.19 -12.67
C LYS A 210 -3.96 16.78 -11.41
N LYS A 211 -4.10 16.12 -10.27
CA LYS A 211 -3.54 16.55 -8.96
C LYS A 211 -3.81 18.04 -8.65
N PRO A 212 -5.05 18.55 -8.83
CA PRO A 212 -5.33 19.97 -8.66
C PRO A 212 -5.05 20.39 -7.21
N LEU A 213 -4.46 21.58 -7.04
CA LEU A 213 -4.02 22.07 -5.73
C LEU A 213 -5.17 22.08 -4.69
N VAL A 214 -6.36 22.47 -5.12
CA VAL A 214 -7.55 22.54 -4.25
C VAL A 214 -7.91 21.15 -3.67
N LEU A 215 -7.88 20.10 -4.47
CA LEU A 215 -8.17 18.73 -3.98
C LEU A 215 -7.03 18.17 -3.14
N ARG A 216 -5.78 18.49 -3.46
CA ARG A 216 -4.63 18.13 -2.62
C ARG A 216 -4.71 18.77 -1.23
N LEU A 217 -5.09 20.04 -1.16
CA LEU A 217 -5.30 20.74 0.12
C LEU A 217 -6.51 20.15 0.87
N ALA A 218 -7.61 19.89 0.16
CA ALA A 218 -8.78 19.24 0.74
C ALA A 218 -8.42 17.85 1.30
N ASP A 219 -7.74 17.01 0.53
CA ASP A 219 -7.31 15.68 1.00
C ASP A 219 -6.39 15.80 2.24
N LYS A 220 -5.44 16.73 2.25
CA LYS A 220 -4.56 16.99 3.40
C LYS A 220 -5.34 17.38 4.66
N VAL A 221 -6.41 18.17 4.52
CA VAL A 221 -7.27 18.58 5.64
C VAL A 221 -8.18 17.45 6.10
N PHE A 222 -8.75 16.68 5.15
CA PHE A 222 -9.71 15.62 5.47
C PHE A 222 -9.05 14.29 5.85
N SER A 223 -7.81 14.02 5.42
CA SER A 223 -7.11 12.77 5.77
C SER A 223 -6.96 12.54 7.27
N PRO A 224 -6.64 13.52 8.14
CA PRO A 224 -6.65 13.34 9.59
C PRO A 224 -8.02 12.98 10.16
N LEU A 225 -9.11 13.46 9.55
CA LEU A 225 -10.48 13.26 10.02
C LEU A 225 -11.08 11.93 9.51
N MET A 226 -11.00 11.69 8.22
CA MET A 226 -11.66 10.58 7.54
C MET A 226 -10.77 9.85 6.52
N GLY A 227 -9.45 9.92 6.66
CA GLY A 227 -8.53 9.19 5.77
C GLY A 227 -8.87 7.72 5.70
N LYS A 228 -8.95 7.17 4.47
CA LYS A 228 -9.31 5.77 4.24
C LYS A 228 -8.26 4.81 4.82
N SER A 229 -7.00 5.17 4.70
CA SER A 229 -5.86 4.32 5.11
C SER A 229 -5.07 4.97 6.24
N ILE A 230 -4.50 4.12 7.11
CA ILE A 230 -3.42 4.49 8.02
C ILE A 230 -2.11 3.96 7.47
N VAL A 231 -1.08 4.79 7.52
CA VAL A 231 0.30 4.43 7.17
C VAL A 231 1.15 4.49 8.42
N VAL A 232 1.84 3.39 8.74
CA VAL A 232 2.79 3.31 9.86
C VAL A 232 4.19 3.17 9.30
N TYR A 233 5.10 4.03 9.73
CA TYR A 233 6.52 3.99 9.38
C TYR A 233 7.32 3.35 10.49
N LEU A 234 8.20 2.42 10.10
CA LEU A 234 8.94 1.57 11.03
C LEU A 234 10.41 1.50 10.63
N THR A 235 11.25 1.11 11.56
CA THR A 235 12.64 0.74 11.30
C THR A 235 12.97 -0.56 12.02
N LYS A 236 13.79 -1.41 11.39
CA LYS A 236 14.39 -2.55 12.05
C LYS A 236 15.63 -2.06 12.79
N PRO A 237 15.73 -2.24 14.11
CA PRO A 237 16.92 -1.85 14.87
C PRO A 237 18.18 -2.50 14.27
N GLY A 238 19.27 -1.74 14.24
CA GLY A 238 20.59 -2.29 13.91
C GLY A 238 21.10 -3.22 15.02
N PRO A 239 22.13 -4.02 14.74
CA PRO A 239 22.81 -4.77 15.79
C PRO A 239 23.34 -3.79 16.84
N ARG A 240 23.17 -4.16 18.11
CA ARG A 240 23.75 -3.41 19.25
C ARG A 240 25.25 -3.63 19.33
#